data_569a901b26ee06ad8d3c61613d749142
#
_entry.id   569a901b26ee06ad8d3c61613d749142
#
_cell.length_a   1.000
_cell.length_b   1.000
_cell.length_c   1.000
_cell.angle_alpha   90.00
_cell.angle_beta   90.00
_cell.angle_gamma   90.00
#
_symmetry.space_group_name_H-M   'P 1'
#
loop_
_entity.id
_entity.type
_entity.pdbx_description
1 polymer ?
#
loop_
_entity_poly.entity_id
_entity_poly.type
_entity_poly.pdbx_seq_one_letter_code
_entity_poly.pdbx_strand_id
1 'polypeptide(L)'
;MDDQTRHTRPLTGRVTIPTDMDVVPQTLEIMKRWGADAIRDCDGTDFPQQLRDTGAKVYATYYTTRKDNAWAKAHPEEVQQCYIMTGFYTAQEGPLAIPLMKGISPELMQVNTRDDIRRWWEVVDRSTGKPIPPEAWRYDAESGCVILDAPEAYHEYTVSFLAYLIWDPVHMYDAVTNGWKDFEHQITFDVRQPKTHAFTMERLRRFIREHDYVDVLRFTTFFHQFTLVFDEHCREKYVDWYGYSASVSPYILGQFE
;
A
#
# COMPACT_ATOMS: atom_id res chain seq x y z
N MET A 1 -52.36 -0.86 -13.70
CA MET A 1 -51.47 -1.44 -14.72
C MET A 1 -50.24 -1.93 -13.98
N ASP A 2 -50.18 -3.23 -13.81
CA ASP A 2 -49.17 -3.91 -13.02
C ASP A 2 -47.80 -3.76 -13.64
N ASP A 3 -46.93 -3.02 -12.95
CA ASP A 3 -45.50 -2.95 -13.25
C ASP A 3 -44.78 -4.09 -12.49
N GLN A 4 -45.15 -5.32 -12.81
CA GLN A 4 -44.47 -6.54 -12.33
C GLN A 4 -43.58 -7.14 -13.40
N THR A 5 -42.79 -6.36 -14.09
CA THR A 5 -41.60 -6.88 -14.75
C THR A 5 -40.39 -6.80 -13.82
N ARG A 6 -40.48 -7.42 -12.64
CA ARG A 6 -39.28 -7.90 -11.97
C ARG A 6 -38.59 -8.83 -12.95
N HIS A 7 -37.37 -8.47 -13.31
CA HIS A 7 -36.52 -9.23 -14.20
C HIS A 7 -36.48 -10.69 -13.75
N THR A 8 -37.19 -11.56 -14.44
CA THR A 8 -37.16 -13.01 -14.24
C THR A 8 -35.89 -13.67 -14.79
N ARG A 9 -34.91 -12.86 -15.24
CA ARG A 9 -33.60 -13.40 -15.61
C ARG A 9 -32.79 -13.64 -14.35
N PRO A 10 -32.16 -14.81 -14.22
CA PRO A 10 -31.19 -15.00 -13.15
C PRO A 10 -30.13 -13.92 -13.29
N LEU A 11 -29.88 -13.18 -12.20
CA LEU A 11 -28.83 -12.14 -12.16
C LEU A 11 -27.50 -12.80 -12.52
N THR A 12 -26.96 -12.47 -13.68
CA THR A 12 -25.75 -13.10 -14.20
C THR A 12 -24.50 -12.33 -13.84
N GLY A 13 -24.66 -11.07 -13.40
CA GLY A 13 -23.57 -10.16 -13.15
C GLY A 13 -22.78 -9.80 -14.42
N ARG A 14 -23.41 -9.89 -15.58
CA ARG A 14 -22.78 -9.59 -16.87
C ARG A 14 -22.64 -8.10 -17.15
N VAL A 15 -23.60 -7.29 -16.68
CA VAL A 15 -23.58 -5.84 -16.82
C VAL A 15 -23.57 -5.22 -15.44
N THR A 16 -22.40 -4.75 -15.03
CA THR A 16 -22.17 -4.11 -13.73
C THR A 16 -22.01 -2.61 -13.92
N ILE A 17 -22.84 -1.83 -13.24
CA ILE A 17 -22.75 -0.36 -13.25
C ILE A 17 -22.00 0.10 -12.01
N PRO A 18 -20.93 0.88 -12.14
CA PRO A 18 -20.37 1.60 -11.01
C PRO A 18 -21.33 2.67 -10.55
N THR A 19 -21.43 2.87 -9.26
CA THR A 19 -22.31 3.89 -8.68
C THR A 19 -21.68 4.54 -7.47
N ASP A 20 -22.14 5.74 -7.17
CA ASP A 20 -21.84 6.49 -5.97
C ASP A 20 -23.12 7.09 -5.40
N MET A 21 -23.09 7.50 -4.14
CA MET A 21 -24.26 8.06 -3.45
C MET A 21 -24.86 9.29 -4.15
N ASP A 22 -24.00 10.09 -4.79
CA ASP A 22 -24.40 11.34 -5.45
C ASP A 22 -25.09 11.11 -6.81
N VAL A 23 -25.06 9.89 -7.36
CA VAL A 23 -25.54 9.58 -8.73
C VAL A 23 -26.59 8.48 -8.77
N VAL A 24 -27.27 8.22 -7.66
CA VAL A 24 -28.28 7.16 -7.55
C VAL A 24 -29.39 7.25 -8.63
N PRO A 25 -30.01 8.42 -8.88
CA PRO A 25 -31.02 8.54 -9.91
C PRO A 25 -30.52 8.16 -11.31
N GLN A 26 -29.31 8.60 -11.67
CA GLN A 26 -28.67 8.30 -12.95
C GLN A 26 -28.32 6.81 -13.03
N THR A 27 -27.87 6.22 -11.93
CA THR A 27 -27.60 4.78 -11.85
C THR A 27 -28.84 3.96 -12.15
N LEU A 28 -29.97 4.28 -11.52
CA LEU A 28 -31.25 3.61 -11.73
C LEU A 28 -31.73 3.72 -13.18
N GLU A 29 -31.60 4.90 -13.79
CA GLU A 29 -31.94 5.12 -15.19
C GLU A 29 -31.07 4.28 -16.13
N ILE A 30 -29.77 4.29 -15.93
CA ILE A 30 -28.80 3.51 -16.74
C ILE A 30 -29.05 2.01 -16.57
N MET A 31 -29.29 1.54 -15.35
CA MET A 31 -29.61 0.14 -15.08
C MET A 31 -30.83 -0.32 -15.89
N LYS A 32 -31.90 0.47 -15.88
CA LYS A 32 -33.10 0.18 -16.65
C LYS A 32 -32.83 0.19 -18.17
N ARG A 33 -32.08 1.20 -18.63
CA ARG A 33 -31.81 1.37 -20.07
C ARG A 33 -30.91 0.28 -20.63
N TRP A 34 -29.92 -0.17 -19.85
CA TRP A 34 -28.94 -1.15 -20.31
C TRP A 34 -29.26 -2.59 -19.86
N GLY A 35 -30.30 -2.76 -19.06
CA GLY A 35 -30.60 -4.06 -18.48
C GLY A 35 -29.49 -4.55 -17.54
N ALA A 36 -28.90 -3.62 -16.78
CA ALA A 36 -27.86 -3.97 -15.83
C ALA A 36 -28.45 -4.80 -14.69
N ASP A 37 -27.75 -5.87 -14.32
CA ASP A 37 -28.15 -6.83 -13.31
C ASP A 37 -27.21 -6.85 -12.10
N ALA A 38 -26.23 -5.95 -12.09
CA ALA A 38 -25.29 -5.75 -10.99
C ALA A 38 -24.92 -4.29 -10.81
N ILE A 39 -24.66 -3.90 -9.57
CA ILE A 39 -24.13 -2.59 -9.19
C ILE A 39 -22.89 -2.76 -8.36
N ARG A 40 -21.98 -1.81 -8.48
CA ARG A 40 -20.71 -1.80 -7.76
C ARG A 40 -20.49 -0.43 -7.13
N ASP A 41 -20.16 -0.41 -5.84
CA ASP A 41 -19.66 0.80 -5.22
C ASP A 41 -18.32 1.22 -5.81
N CYS A 42 -18.05 2.52 -5.82
CA CYS A 42 -16.78 3.04 -6.29
C CYS A 42 -15.73 3.06 -5.18
N ASP A 43 -16.13 3.37 -3.95
CA ASP A 43 -15.21 3.69 -2.85
C ASP A 43 -15.51 2.99 -1.52
N GLY A 44 -16.22 1.88 -1.51
CA GLY A 44 -16.60 1.18 -0.28
C GLY A 44 -17.62 1.97 0.53
N THR A 45 -18.53 2.66 -0.16
CA THR A 45 -19.66 3.38 0.43
C THR A 45 -20.88 2.50 0.56
N ASP A 46 -21.72 2.79 1.55
CA ASP A 46 -22.99 2.08 1.72
C ASP A 46 -23.94 2.38 0.58
N PHE A 47 -24.63 1.32 0.10
CA PHE A 47 -25.67 1.51 -0.88
C PHE A 47 -26.98 1.97 -0.24
N PRO A 48 -27.64 3.01 -0.77
CA PRO A 48 -28.96 3.41 -0.33
C PRO A 48 -30.02 2.35 -0.64
N GLN A 49 -31.08 2.32 0.15
CA GLN A 49 -32.16 1.34 0.03
C GLN A 49 -32.74 1.24 -1.39
N GLN A 50 -32.83 2.38 -2.07
CA GLN A 50 -33.35 2.43 -3.45
C GLN A 50 -32.56 1.55 -4.44
N LEU A 51 -31.24 1.47 -4.26
CA LEU A 51 -30.39 0.57 -5.08
C LEU A 51 -30.52 -0.89 -4.64
N ARG A 52 -30.65 -1.14 -3.34
CA ARG A 52 -30.86 -2.50 -2.80
C ARG A 52 -32.18 -3.09 -3.27
N ASP A 53 -33.23 -2.26 -3.38
CA ASP A 53 -34.56 -2.67 -3.82
C ASP A 53 -34.64 -3.03 -5.31
N THR A 54 -33.61 -2.74 -6.10
CA THR A 54 -33.56 -3.12 -7.53
C THR A 54 -33.49 -4.63 -7.73
N GLY A 55 -33.04 -5.39 -6.73
CA GLY A 55 -32.75 -6.80 -6.84
C GLY A 55 -31.50 -7.13 -7.68
N ALA A 56 -30.74 -6.13 -8.08
CA ALA A 56 -29.44 -6.32 -8.72
C ALA A 56 -28.41 -6.86 -7.74
N LYS A 57 -27.43 -7.61 -8.24
CA LYS A 57 -26.29 -8.04 -7.43
C LYS A 57 -25.48 -6.86 -6.97
N VAL A 58 -25.11 -6.87 -5.70
CA VAL A 58 -24.30 -5.83 -5.08
C VAL A 58 -22.85 -6.29 -4.93
N TYR A 59 -21.96 -5.55 -5.57
CA TYR A 59 -20.51 -5.72 -5.45
C TYR A 59 -19.96 -4.61 -4.57
N ALA A 60 -19.57 -4.94 -3.35
CA ALA A 60 -18.95 -3.99 -2.46
C ALA A 60 -17.42 -4.03 -2.57
N THR A 61 -16.81 -2.88 -2.49
CA THR A 61 -15.35 -2.73 -2.40
C THR A 61 -14.93 -2.66 -0.94
N TYR A 62 -14.01 -3.50 -0.53
CA TYR A 62 -13.49 -3.53 0.82
C TYR A 62 -11.99 -3.23 0.82
N TYR A 63 -11.61 -2.20 1.55
CA TYR A 63 -10.22 -1.81 1.75
C TYR A 63 -9.71 -2.35 3.07
N THR A 64 -8.68 -3.20 3.03
CA THR A 64 -8.16 -3.87 4.22
C THR A 64 -7.42 -2.93 5.18
N THR A 65 -6.89 -1.84 4.68
CA THR A 65 -6.00 -0.94 5.44
C THR A 65 -6.40 0.53 5.39
N ARG A 66 -7.63 0.82 4.98
CA ARG A 66 -8.12 2.20 4.85
C ARG A 66 -8.85 2.66 6.11
N LYS A 67 -8.65 3.93 6.48
CA LYS A 67 -9.33 4.63 7.60
C LYS A 67 -8.98 4.12 9.00
N ASP A 68 -7.80 3.55 9.19
CA ASP A 68 -7.38 3.00 10.48
C ASP A 68 -6.06 3.58 10.98
N ASN A 69 -5.81 4.85 10.72
CA ASN A 69 -4.60 5.53 11.18
C ASN A 69 -4.38 5.43 12.70
N ALA A 70 -5.46 5.40 13.48
CA ALA A 70 -5.36 5.21 14.93
C ALA A 70 -4.74 3.86 15.28
N TRP A 71 -5.11 2.79 14.56
CA TRP A 71 -4.50 1.47 14.72
C TRP A 71 -3.03 1.50 14.32
N ALA A 72 -2.71 2.03 13.15
CA ALA A 72 -1.34 2.10 12.64
C ALA A 72 -0.41 2.91 13.57
N LYS A 73 -0.89 4.04 14.08
CA LYS A 73 -0.17 4.86 15.06
C LYS A 73 0.07 4.16 16.41
N ALA A 74 -0.87 3.30 16.82
CA ALA A 74 -0.76 2.51 18.04
C ALA A 74 0.14 1.27 17.89
N HIS A 75 0.36 0.80 16.65
CA HIS A 75 1.16 -0.39 16.34
C HIS A 75 2.19 -0.07 15.25
N PRO A 76 3.12 0.87 15.51
CA PRO A 76 4.09 1.31 14.51
C PRO A 76 5.07 0.21 14.07
N GLU A 77 5.21 -0.85 14.87
CA GLU A 77 5.98 -2.05 14.52
C GLU A 77 5.31 -2.90 13.44
N GLU A 78 4.01 -2.77 13.25
CA GLU A 78 3.23 -3.51 12.26
C GLU A 78 2.82 -2.67 11.05
N VAL A 79 3.35 -1.46 10.92
CA VAL A 79 3.22 -0.64 9.70
C VAL A 79 3.91 -1.36 8.54
N GLN A 80 3.32 -1.24 7.37
CA GLN A 80 3.88 -1.86 6.17
C GLN A 80 5.29 -1.33 5.88
N GLN A 81 6.17 -2.25 5.52
CA GLN A 81 7.56 -1.94 5.18
C GLN A 81 7.88 -2.44 3.78
N CYS A 82 8.90 -1.86 3.20
CA CYS A 82 9.51 -2.34 1.97
C CYS A 82 11.02 -2.36 2.11
N TYR A 83 11.67 -3.11 1.23
CA TYR A 83 13.12 -3.17 1.13
C TYR A 83 13.55 -2.29 -0.03
N ILE A 84 14.35 -1.28 0.24
CA ILE A 84 14.78 -0.27 -0.72
C ILE A 84 16.29 -0.33 -0.87
N MET A 85 16.74 -0.16 -2.10
CA MET A 85 18.16 -0.03 -2.41
C MET A 85 18.48 1.42 -2.83
N THR A 86 19.58 1.95 -2.31
CA THR A 86 20.11 3.25 -2.73
C THR A 86 20.56 3.22 -4.20
N GLY A 87 20.86 4.38 -4.76
CA GLY A 87 21.68 4.47 -5.97
C GLY A 87 23.10 3.94 -5.72
N PHE A 88 23.89 3.90 -6.80
CA PHE A 88 25.30 3.51 -6.76
C PHE A 88 26.16 4.70 -6.33
N TYR A 89 27.09 4.45 -5.41
CA TYR A 89 28.01 5.45 -4.89
C TYR A 89 29.46 4.97 -5.07
N THR A 90 30.23 5.71 -5.85
CA THR A 90 31.64 5.39 -6.10
C THR A 90 32.49 5.93 -4.97
N ALA A 91 33.25 5.06 -4.31
CA ALA A 91 34.22 5.45 -3.32
C ALA A 91 35.39 6.21 -3.95
N GLN A 92 35.85 7.24 -3.25
CA GLN A 92 37.11 7.90 -3.50
C GLN A 92 38.12 7.47 -2.42
N GLU A 93 39.30 8.12 -2.35
CA GLU A 93 40.18 7.92 -1.22
C GLU A 93 39.50 8.47 0.05
N GLY A 94 39.46 7.67 1.12
CA GLY A 94 38.85 8.02 2.40
C GLY A 94 37.44 7.47 2.61
N PRO A 95 36.75 7.90 3.68
CA PRO A 95 35.45 7.40 4.03
C PRO A 95 34.35 7.69 2.97
N LEU A 96 33.42 6.78 2.79
CA LEU A 96 32.27 6.95 1.91
C LEU A 96 31.00 7.09 2.75
N ALA A 97 30.25 8.18 2.51
CA ALA A 97 28.90 8.38 3.08
C ALA A 97 27.84 8.13 2.02
N ILE A 98 26.93 7.20 2.29
CA ILE A 98 25.85 6.82 1.40
C ILE A 98 24.53 7.30 2.00
N PRO A 99 23.89 8.36 1.49
CA PRO A 99 22.62 8.86 1.98
C PRO A 99 21.49 7.93 1.58
N LEU A 100 20.75 7.40 2.57
CA LEU A 100 19.72 6.39 2.35
C LEU A 100 18.53 6.94 1.58
N MET A 101 18.06 8.12 1.92
CA MET A 101 16.83 8.71 1.40
C MET A 101 17.02 9.64 0.20
N LYS A 102 18.25 9.70 -0.36
CA LYS A 102 18.49 10.55 -1.53
C LYS A 102 17.65 10.10 -2.72
N GLY A 103 16.83 11.00 -3.24
CA GLY A 103 15.90 10.73 -4.33
C GLY A 103 14.68 9.92 -3.94
N ILE A 104 14.34 9.87 -2.65
CA ILE A 104 13.12 9.23 -2.11
C ILE A 104 12.38 10.26 -1.27
N SER A 105 11.05 10.32 -1.40
CA SER A 105 10.23 11.26 -0.64
C SER A 105 10.19 10.90 0.85
N PRO A 106 10.64 11.79 1.75
CA PRO A 106 10.54 11.58 3.18
C PRO A 106 9.10 11.73 3.72
N GLU A 107 8.20 12.29 2.92
CA GLU A 107 6.77 12.38 3.27
C GLU A 107 6.06 11.04 3.13
N LEU A 108 6.58 10.14 2.30
CA LEU A 108 5.96 8.87 1.97
C LEU A 108 6.62 7.69 2.64
N MET A 109 7.90 7.83 2.97
CA MET A 109 8.71 6.74 3.46
C MET A 109 9.62 7.19 4.60
N GLN A 110 9.83 6.29 5.54
CA GLN A 110 10.70 6.51 6.69
C GLN A 110 11.63 5.31 6.88
N VAL A 111 12.93 5.57 7.05
CA VAL A 111 13.91 4.53 7.34
C VAL A 111 13.53 3.79 8.62
N ASN A 112 13.52 2.47 8.57
CA ASN A 112 13.32 1.64 9.77
C ASN A 112 14.63 1.52 10.55
N THR A 113 14.72 2.24 11.66
CA THR A 113 15.81 2.16 12.62
C THR A 113 15.40 1.54 13.95
N ARG A 114 14.18 0.97 14.04
CA ARG A 114 13.67 0.33 15.26
C ARG A 114 14.17 -1.10 15.40
N ASP A 115 14.32 -1.78 14.26
CA ASP A 115 14.84 -3.13 14.21
C ASP A 115 16.37 -3.14 14.14
N ASP A 116 16.95 -4.31 14.32
CA ASP A 116 18.42 -4.48 14.24
C ASP A 116 18.90 -4.24 12.79
N ILE A 117 19.40 -3.03 12.55
CA ILE A 117 19.88 -2.62 11.24
C ILE A 117 21.04 -3.46 10.72
N ARG A 118 21.87 -4.02 11.62
CA ARG A 118 23.02 -4.85 11.23
C ARG A 118 22.60 -6.22 10.74
N ARG A 119 21.46 -6.68 11.20
CA ARG A 119 20.87 -7.96 10.74
C ARG A 119 20.08 -7.78 9.43
N TRP A 120 19.36 -6.67 9.30
CA TRP A 120 18.36 -6.52 8.25
C TRP A 120 18.77 -5.61 7.09
N TRP A 121 19.86 -4.83 7.25
CA TRP A 121 20.38 -4.02 6.16
C TRP A 121 21.58 -4.70 5.53
N GLU A 122 21.80 -4.44 4.27
CA GLU A 122 22.91 -4.99 3.52
C GLU A 122 23.66 -3.88 2.78
N VAL A 123 24.96 -3.84 2.97
CA VAL A 123 25.87 -3.00 2.19
C VAL A 123 26.62 -3.90 1.23
N VAL A 124 26.58 -3.58 -0.07
CA VAL A 124 27.21 -4.43 -1.11
C VAL A 124 28.22 -3.61 -1.90
N ASP A 125 29.41 -4.13 -2.02
CA ASP A 125 30.38 -3.73 -3.02
C ASP A 125 29.95 -4.27 -4.38
N ARG A 126 29.42 -3.41 -5.23
CA ARG A 126 28.89 -3.79 -6.55
C ARG A 126 29.98 -4.10 -7.58
N SER A 127 31.20 -3.60 -7.37
CA SER A 127 32.32 -3.92 -8.23
C SER A 127 32.79 -5.37 -8.07
N THR A 128 32.60 -5.95 -6.89
CA THR A 128 32.95 -7.35 -6.60
C THR A 128 31.75 -8.25 -6.40
N GLY A 129 30.56 -7.69 -6.20
CA GLY A 129 29.35 -8.44 -5.84
C GLY A 129 29.34 -8.97 -4.41
N LYS A 130 30.24 -8.54 -3.55
CA LYS A 130 30.37 -9.06 -2.18
C LYS A 130 29.66 -8.16 -1.17
N PRO A 131 28.96 -8.76 -0.19
CA PRO A 131 28.42 -8.01 0.93
C PRO A 131 29.58 -7.52 1.82
N ILE A 132 29.43 -6.32 2.35
CA ILE A 132 30.34 -5.72 3.34
C ILE A 132 29.90 -6.21 4.72
N PRO A 133 30.81 -6.74 5.55
CA PRO A 133 30.49 -7.20 6.89
C PRO A 133 29.85 -6.07 7.74
N PRO A 134 28.86 -6.39 8.59
CA PRO A 134 28.16 -5.37 9.40
C PRO A 134 29.09 -4.53 10.28
N GLU A 135 30.25 -5.06 10.67
CA GLU A 135 31.22 -4.34 11.49
C GLU A 135 32.01 -3.26 10.72
N ALA A 136 32.05 -3.35 9.39
CA ALA A 136 32.81 -2.47 8.52
C ALA A 136 32.04 -1.22 8.07
N TRP A 137 30.79 -1.07 8.52
CA TRP A 137 29.98 0.10 8.26
C TRP A 137 29.17 0.50 9.49
N ARG A 138 28.70 1.75 9.51
CA ARG A 138 27.80 2.25 10.55
C ARG A 138 26.75 3.15 9.96
N TYR A 139 25.61 3.22 10.64
CA TYR A 139 24.55 4.19 10.32
C TYR A 139 24.74 5.43 11.20
N ASP A 140 24.77 6.57 10.56
CA ASP A 140 24.79 7.88 11.21
C ASP A 140 23.36 8.49 11.10
N ALA A 141 22.67 8.52 12.23
CA ALA A 141 21.28 8.99 12.28
C ALA A 141 21.16 10.52 12.05
N GLU A 142 22.21 11.29 12.34
CA GLU A 142 22.19 12.74 12.16
C GLU A 142 22.22 13.11 10.67
N SER A 143 23.10 12.47 9.91
CA SER A 143 23.19 12.68 8.45
C SER A 143 22.24 11.79 7.64
N GLY A 144 21.63 10.75 8.23
CA GLY A 144 20.84 9.76 7.52
C GLY A 144 21.65 8.89 6.55
N CYS A 145 22.95 8.75 6.79
CA CYS A 145 23.87 8.05 5.90
C CYS A 145 24.38 6.75 6.52
N VAL A 146 24.66 5.77 5.65
CA VAL A 146 25.56 4.68 5.99
C VAL A 146 26.99 5.12 5.66
N ILE A 147 27.89 4.93 6.62
CA ILE A 147 29.31 5.32 6.51
C ILE A 147 30.16 4.06 6.42
N LEU A 148 30.97 3.99 5.38
CA LEU A 148 32.10 3.04 5.26
C LEU A 148 33.36 3.82 5.54
N ASP A 149 34.12 3.43 6.59
CA ASP A 149 35.33 4.18 7.00
C ASP A 149 36.51 3.91 6.07
N ALA A 150 36.62 2.73 5.49
CA ALA A 150 37.70 2.33 4.60
C ALA A 150 37.20 1.49 3.41
N PRO A 151 36.38 2.07 2.52
CA PRO A 151 35.98 1.38 1.29
C PRO A 151 37.16 1.22 0.33
N GLU A 152 37.11 0.25 -0.56
CA GLU A 152 38.07 0.15 -1.67
C GLU A 152 37.83 1.31 -2.64
N ALA A 153 38.87 2.06 -2.93
CA ALA A 153 38.79 3.24 -3.78
C ALA A 153 38.33 2.84 -5.21
N TYR A 154 37.50 3.66 -5.79
CA TYR A 154 36.88 3.49 -7.14
C TYR A 154 35.94 2.31 -7.28
N HIS A 155 35.62 1.59 -6.20
CA HIS A 155 34.52 0.63 -6.18
C HIS A 155 33.18 1.34 -6.00
N GLU A 156 32.11 0.71 -6.49
CA GLU A 156 30.74 1.18 -6.33
C GLU A 156 30.04 0.42 -5.21
N TYR A 157 29.29 1.16 -4.40
CA TYR A 157 28.57 0.60 -3.25
C TYR A 157 27.10 0.95 -3.29
N THR A 158 26.27 0.04 -2.78
CA THR A 158 24.85 0.28 -2.52
C THR A 158 24.51 -0.16 -1.11
N VAL A 159 23.44 0.42 -0.58
CA VAL A 159 22.82 -0.01 0.67
C VAL A 159 21.40 -0.42 0.39
N SER A 160 21.03 -1.64 0.81
CA SER A 160 19.65 -2.11 0.86
C SER A 160 19.17 -2.03 2.30
N PHE A 161 18.02 -1.43 2.54
CA PHE A 161 17.50 -1.16 3.87
C PHE A 161 15.99 -1.24 3.95
N LEU A 162 15.47 -1.46 5.16
CA LEU A 162 14.05 -1.47 5.43
C LEU A 162 13.53 -0.04 5.63
N ALA A 163 12.38 0.26 5.04
CA ALA A 163 11.68 1.52 5.23
C ALA A 163 10.19 1.29 5.47
N TYR A 164 9.60 2.08 6.36
CA TYR A 164 8.16 2.13 6.56
C TYR A 164 7.48 2.93 5.46
N LEU A 165 6.35 2.44 4.98
CA LEU A 165 5.42 3.19 4.14
C LEU A 165 4.51 4.00 5.06
N ILE A 166 4.73 5.31 5.14
CA ILE A 166 3.97 6.21 6.03
C ILE A 166 2.79 6.90 5.32
N TRP A 167 2.56 6.57 4.06
CA TRP A 167 1.42 7.03 3.28
C TRP A 167 0.86 5.91 2.40
N ASP A 168 -0.48 5.72 2.46
CA ASP A 168 -1.19 4.79 1.59
C ASP A 168 -1.19 5.31 0.14
N PRO A 169 -0.71 4.50 -0.81
CA PRO A 169 -0.71 4.83 -2.24
C PRO A 169 -2.07 5.23 -2.83
N VAL A 170 -3.17 4.77 -2.26
CA VAL A 170 -4.53 5.14 -2.71
C VAL A 170 -4.73 6.65 -2.65
N HIS A 171 -4.24 7.29 -1.59
CA HIS A 171 -4.37 8.73 -1.42
C HIS A 171 -3.29 9.53 -2.15
N MET A 172 -2.21 8.90 -2.58
CA MET A 172 -1.19 9.57 -3.38
C MET A 172 -1.72 10.01 -4.74
N TYR A 173 -2.60 9.23 -5.35
CA TYR A 173 -3.24 9.62 -6.60
C TYR A 173 -3.96 10.95 -6.46
N ASP A 174 -4.67 11.12 -5.37
CA ASP A 174 -5.45 12.31 -5.12
C ASP A 174 -4.55 13.50 -4.77
N ALA A 175 -3.52 13.29 -3.94
CA ALA A 175 -2.60 14.34 -3.55
C ALA A 175 -1.65 14.76 -4.68
N VAL A 176 -1.08 13.79 -5.41
CA VAL A 176 -0.06 14.06 -6.43
C VAL A 176 -0.70 14.48 -7.75
N THR A 177 -1.78 13.83 -8.19
CA THR A 177 -2.39 14.09 -9.49
C THR A 177 -3.49 15.15 -9.45
N ASN A 178 -4.26 15.24 -8.36
CA ASN A 178 -5.40 16.14 -8.25
C ASN A 178 -5.15 17.32 -7.30
N GLY A 179 -4.00 17.34 -6.62
CA GLY A 179 -3.65 18.39 -5.68
C GLY A 179 -4.50 18.39 -4.41
N TRP A 180 -5.14 17.29 -4.06
CA TRP A 180 -5.96 17.16 -2.86
C TRP A 180 -5.08 17.12 -1.62
N LYS A 181 -4.97 18.25 -0.94
CA LYS A 181 -4.08 18.42 0.22
C LYS A 181 -4.78 18.27 1.57
N ASP A 182 -6.11 18.19 1.56
CA ASP A 182 -6.92 18.27 2.77
C ASP A 182 -7.22 16.89 3.40
N PHE A 183 -6.65 15.82 2.87
CA PHE A 183 -6.83 14.48 3.41
C PHE A 183 -5.68 14.09 4.33
N GLU A 184 -6.03 13.50 5.48
CA GLU A 184 -5.04 12.83 6.31
C GLU A 184 -4.40 11.70 5.52
N HIS A 185 -3.06 11.66 5.49
CA HIS A 185 -2.33 10.55 4.90
C HIS A 185 -2.70 9.25 5.61
N GLN A 186 -3.14 8.26 4.84
CA GLN A 186 -3.47 6.94 5.40
C GLN A 186 -2.18 6.15 5.59
N ILE A 187 -1.97 5.65 6.79
CA ILE A 187 -0.81 4.82 7.11
C ILE A 187 -1.15 3.38 6.80
N THR A 188 -0.37 2.76 5.93
CA THR A 188 -0.54 1.37 5.54
C THR A 188 0.03 0.45 6.61
N PHE A 189 -0.75 -0.52 7.08
CA PHE A 189 -0.28 -1.55 8.01
C PHE A 189 -0.21 -2.93 7.33
N ASP A 190 0.67 -3.80 7.84
CA ASP A 190 0.85 -5.14 7.28
C ASP A 190 -0.14 -6.13 7.88
N VAL A 191 -1.14 -6.51 7.08
CA VAL A 191 -2.17 -7.48 7.49
C VAL A 191 -1.65 -8.89 7.81
N ARG A 192 -0.39 -9.18 7.49
CA ARG A 192 0.26 -10.44 7.85
C ARG A 192 0.85 -10.44 9.25
N GLN A 193 1.05 -9.27 9.83
CA GLN A 193 1.49 -9.13 11.22
C GLN A 193 0.39 -9.63 12.18
N PRO A 194 0.75 -10.31 13.28
CA PRO A 194 -0.23 -11.04 14.09
C PRO A 194 -1.34 -10.19 14.68
N LYS A 195 -1.03 -9.03 15.25
CA LYS A 195 -2.03 -8.14 15.86
C LYS A 195 -2.90 -7.50 14.77
N THR A 196 -2.28 -7.03 13.70
CA THR A 196 -2.97 -6.40 12.59
C THR A 196 -3.83 -7.40 11.82
N HIS A 197 -3.39 -8.65 11.69
CA HIS A 197 -4.21 -9.72 11.14
C HIS A 197 -5.49 -9.90 11.95
N ALA A 198 -5.37 -10.05 13.27
CA ALA A 198 -6.52 -10.23 14.15
C ALA A 198 -7.49 -9.04 14.07
N PHE A 199 -6.97 -7.82 14.09
CA PHE A 199 -7.75 -6.60 13.96
C PHE A 199 -8.48 -6.53 12.62
N THR A 200 -7.78 -6.79 11.50
CA THR A 200 -8.36 -6.77 10.15
C THR A 200 -9.45 -7.82 9.99
N MET A 201 -9.23 -9.02 10.51
CA MET A 201 -10.24 -10.10 10.48
C MET A 201 -11.49 -9.75 11.27
N GLU A 202 -11.36 -9.10 12.42
CA GLU A 202 -12.54 -8.66 13.19
C GLU A 202 -13.31 -7.54 12.47
N ARG A 203 -12.60 -6.59 11.84
CA ARG A 203 -13.22 -5.58 11.00
C ARG A 203 -13.99 -6.18 9.82
N LEU A 204 -13.36 -7.14 9.13
CA LEU A 204 -14.01 -7.83 8.02
C LEU A 204 -15.27 -8.58 8.46
N ARG A 205 -15.20 -9.30 9.59
CA ARG A 205 -16.39 -9.98 10.14
C ARG A 205 -17.50 -9.00 10.49
N ARG A 206 -17.14 -7.85 11.05
CA ARG A 206 -18.11 -6.79 11.37
C ARG A 206 -18.73 -6.23 10.07
N PHE A 207 -17.92 -5.90 9.07
CA PHE A 207 -18.39 -5.43 7.77
C PHE A 207 -19.40 -6.40 7.14
N ILE A 208 -19.09 -7.70 7.11
CA ILE A 208 -19.98 -8.73 6.57
C ILE A 208 -21.32 -8.79 7.32
N ARG A 209 -21.29 -8.63 8.65
CA ARG A 209 -22.54 -8.62 9.44
C ARG A 209 -23.40 -7.37 9.20
N GLU A 210 -22.75 -6.23 8.99
CA GLU A 210 -23.43 -4.95 8.79
C GLU A 210 -23.92 -4.73 7.36
N HIS A 211 -23.39 -5.50 6.40
CA HIS A 211 -23.66 -5.36 4.96
C HIS A 211 -24.18 -6.68 4.38
N ASP A 212 -25.22 -7.22 4.98
CA ASP A 212 -25.84 -8.49 4.60
C ASP A 212 -26.47 -8.48 3.20
N TYR A 213 -26.66 -7.30 2.63
CA TYR A 213 -27.16 -7.08 1.27
C TYR A 213 -26.07 -7.24 0.18
N VAL A 214 -24.82 -7.43 0.54
CA VAL A 214 -23.71 -7.57 -0.40
C VAL A 214 -23.61 -9.01 -0.90
N ASP A 215 -23.68 -9.19 -2.22
CA ASP A 215 -23.51 -10.51 -2.84
C ASP A 215 -22.04 -10.85 -3.10
N VAL A 216 -21.24 -9.87 -3.45
CA VAL A 216 -19.84 -10.06 -3.81
C VAL A 216 -18.97 -9.02 -3.11
N LEU A 217 -18.05 -9.50 -2.32
CA LEU A 217 -17.04 -8.65 -1.68
C LEU A 217 -15.76 -8.64 -2.54
N ARG A 218 -15.36 -7.45 -2.95
CA ARG A 218 -14.13 -7.20 -3.70
C ARG A 218 -13.08 -6.62 -2.76
N PHE A 219 -12.03 -7.37 -2.54
CA PHE A 219 -10.87 -6.84 -1.82
C PHE A 219 -10.08 -5.93 -2.74
N THR A 220 -9.93 -4.70 -2.33
CA THR A 220 -8.99 -3.78 -2.95
C THR A 220 -7.69 -3.84 -2.16
N THR A 221 -6.89 -4.81 -2.53
CA THR A 221 -5.51 -4.99 -2.02
C THR A 221 -4.50 -4.53 -3.05
N PHE A 222 -4.98 -3.89 -4.09
CA PHE A 222 -4.24 -3.52 -5.27
C PHE A 222 -2.91 -2.82 -4.94
N PHE A 223 -2.97 -1.88 -4.02
CA PHE A 223 -1.81 -1.10 -3.62
C PHE A 223 -0.89 -1.81 -2.62
N HIS A 224 -1.32 -2.92 -2.04
CA HIS A 224 -0.46 -3.75 -1.21
C HIS A 224 0.36 -4.76 -2.01
N GLN A 225 0.15 -4.82 -3.31
CA GLN A 225 0.80 -5.75 -4.21
C GLN A 225 1.95 -5.12 -4.99
N PHE A 226 2.17 -3.82 -4.86
CA PHE A 226 3.31 -3.14 -5.46
C PHE A 226 3.91 -2.08 -4.55
N THR A 227 5.18 -1.85 -4.74
CA THR A 227 5.90 -0.74 -4.12
C THR A 227 5.83 0.46 -5.05
N LEU A 228 5.24 1.53 -4.56
CA LEU A 228 5.31 2.83 -5.20
C LEU A 228 6.43 3.62 -4.52
N VAL A 229 7.45 3.95 -5.27
CA VAL A 229 8.55 4.79 -4.79
C VAL A 229 8.48 6.14 -5.47
N PHE A 230 8.46 7.19 -4.68
CA PHE A 230 8.37 8.56 -5.14
C PHE A 230 9.66 9.31 -4.84
N ASP A 231 10.06 10.17 -5.76
CA ASP A 231 11.21 11.04 -5.57
C ASP A 231 10.91 12.19 -4.59
N GLU A 232 11.90 13.00 -4.29
CA GLU A 232 11.80 14.16 -3.39
C GLU A 232 10.80 15.22 -3.84
N HIS A 233 10.30 15.14 -5.07
CA HIS A 233 9.27 16.02 -5.63
C HIS A 233 7.91 15.34 -5.71
N CYS A 234 7.72 14.22 -5.01
CA CYS A 234 6.52 13.39 -5.04
C CYS A 234 6.14 12.90 -6.45
N ARG A 235 7.14 12.71 -7.33
CA ARG A 235 6.93 12.10 -8.63
C ARG A 235 7.20 10.61 -8.53
N GLU A 236 6.38 9.82 -9.20
CA GLU A 236 6.56 8.38 -9.26
C GLU A 236 7.92 8.04 -9.86
N LYS A 237 8.71 7.29 -9.12
CA LYS A 237 10.04 6.85 -9.52
C LYS A 237 10.00 5.47 -10.15
N TYR A 238 9.27 4.56 -9.56
CA TYR A 238 8.93 3.28 -10.15
C TYR A 238 7.75 2.62 -9.42
N VAL A 239 7.13 1.66 -10.12
CA VAL A 239 6.10 0.78 -9.58
C VAL A 239 6.60 -0.65 -9.73
N ASP A 240 6.64 -1.39 -8.63
CA ASP A 240 6.88 -2.81 -8.67
C ASP A 240 5.56 -3.57 -8.69
N TRP A 241 5.21 -4.13 -9.83
CA TRP A 241 3.94 -4.84 -10.06
C TRP A 241 3.96 -6.29 -9.57
N TYR A 242 5.12 -6.86 -9.29
CA TYR A 242 5.27 -8.30 -9.09
C TYR A 242 5.56 -8.73 -7.66
N GLY A 243 5.24 -7.90 -6.69
CA GLY A 243 5.04 -8.38 -5.35
C GLY A 243 6.23 -8.42 -4.42
N TYR A 244 7.34 -7.82 -4.78
CA TYR A 244 8.38 -7.50 -3.80
C TYR A 244 7.88 -6.52 -2.75
N SER A 245 6.82 -5.90 -3.07
CA SER A 245 6.18 -4.84 -2.35
C SER A 245 5.32 -5.26 -1.22
N ALA A 246 4.90 -6.50 -1.21
CA ALA A 246 3.88 -6.90 -0.25
C ALA A 246 4.43 -6.87 1.15
N SER A 247 5.03 -5.96 1.72
CA SER A 247 5.57 -5.89 3.06
C SER A 247 6.76 -6.82 3.30
N VAL A 248 7.94 -6.26 3.24
CA VAL A 248 9.18 -6.90 3.66
C VAL A 248 9.54 -6.32 5.02
N SER A 249 9.38 -7.10 6.06
CA SER A 249 9.66 -6.72 7.45
C SER A 249 10.46 -7.79 8.15
N PRO A 250 11.10 -7.50 9.29
CA PRO A 250 11.79 -8.51 10.09
C PRO A 250 10.90 -9.70 10.45
N TYR A 251 9.62 -9.45 10.75
CA TYR A 251 8.67 -10.53 11.02
C TYR A 251 8.49 -11.45 9.82
N ILE A 252 8.32 -10.89 8.62
CA ILE A 252 8.12 -11.68 7.40
C ILE A 252 9.40 -12.38 7.01
N LEU A 253 10.54 -11.70 7.06
CA LEU A 253 11.84 -12.30 6.75
C LEU A 253 12.15 -13.46 7.68
N GLY A 254 11.88 -13.32 8.96
CA GLY A 254 12.03 -14.39 9.95
C GLY A 254 11.12 -15.62 9.74
N GLN A 255 10.13 -15.55 8.83
CA GLN A 255 9.34 -16.73 8.45
C GLN A 255 10.06 -17.62 7.43
N PHE A 256 11.12 -17.13 6.79
CA PHE A 256 11.92 -17.87 5.80
C PHE A 256 13.18 -18.50 6.39
N GLU A 257 13.56 -18.14 7.61
CA GLU A 257 14.66 -18.77 8.36
C GLU A 257 14.16 -20.05 9.07
#